data_d821bc9b1dbcc3ae69cfd48a37130ae9
#
_entry.id   d821bc9b1dbcc3ae69cfd48a37130ae9
#
_cell.length_a   1.000
_cell.length_b   1.000
_cell.length_c   1.000
_cell.angle_alpha   90.00
_cell.angle_beta   90.00
_cell.angle_gamma   90.00
#
_symmetry.space_group_name_H-M   'P 1'
#
loop_
_entity.id
_entity.type
_entity.pdbx_description
1 polymer ?
#
loop_
_entity_poly.entity_id
_entity_poly.type
_entity_poly.pdbx_seq_one_letter_code
_entity_poly.pdbx_strand_id
1 'polypeptide(L)'
;MALVNGGQLLTKSLLKQGTEIIFFIEGDPFLKTQRYLAKEPIRLLDVRHEQAAAMMAHAYARVTGGKPGVCMAAAGPGVTNLVTGVANAFSDCAPIVVLGGSFPTNEAEMGAFQELEQLSMMRPITKLAVKVPTTQRIPEYLEMAFRTATSGRPGPVYLDLPLDILSKEVEEDKVNFPGHYPTPARPLGDPALVAKAIDLLKNAQRPVLLTGSGVIWSRASEQLREFVDTVGIPLFTTPQGRGVIPEDHPLCLPSARNFALRNADVILVVGTRLNF
;
A
#
# COMPACT_ATOMS: atom_id res chain seq x y z
N MET A 1 4.82 -15.32 -34.08
CA MET A 1 4.30 -14.78 -32.82
C MET A 1 5.49 -14.46 -31.95
N ALA A 2 5.45 -13.32 -31.25
CA ALA A 2 6.54 -12.94 -30.35
C ALA A 2 6.46 -13.79 -29.08
N LEU A 3 7.58 -14.41 -28.69
CA LEU A 3 7.71 -15.07 -27.40
C LEU A 3 8.18 -14.06 -26.35
N VAL A 4 7.55 -14.09 -25.20
CA VAL A 4 7.89 -13.26 -24.04
C VAL A 4 7.95 -14.12 -22.79
N ASN A 5 8.88 -13.81 -21.89
CA ASN A 5 8.95 -14.50 -20.61
C ASN A 5 8.22 -13.74 -19.49
N GLY A 6 8.08 -14.40 -18.34
CA GLY A 6 7.37 -13.80 -17.20
C GLY A 6 7.99 -12.51 -16.69
N GLY A 7 9.32 -12.36 -16.73
CA GLY A 7 9.99 -11.11 -16.36
C GLY A 7 9.64 -9.95 -17.29
N GLN A 8 9.48 -10.21 -18.59
CA GLN A 8 9.01 -9.20 -19.55
C GLN A 8 7.53 -8.86 -19.32
N LEU A 9 6.69 -9.86 -19.03
CA LEU A 9 5.28 -9.63 -18.70
C LEU A 9 5.14 -8.82 -17.41
N LEU A 10 5.93 -9.11 -16.38
CA LEU A 10 5.95 -8.34 -15.15
C LEU A 10 6.36 -6.88 -15.40
N THR A 11 7.42 -6.65 -16.18
CA THR A 11 7.88 -5.32 -16.57
C THR A 11 6.79 -4.53 -17.30
N LYS A 12 6.18 -5.10 -18.34
CA LYS A 12 5.09 -4.46 -19.10
C LYS A 12 3.89 -4.14 -18.22
N SER A 13 3.57 -5.05 -17.27
CA SER A 13 2.45 -4.86 -16.36
C SER A 13 2.71 -3.76 -15.34
N LEU A 14 3.92 -3.65 -14.79
CA LEU A 14 4.32 -2.57 -13.88
C LEU A 14 4.24 -1.21 -14.55
N LEU A 15 4.71 -1.10 -15.80
CA LEU A 15 4.55 0.13 -16.61
C LEU A 15 3.08 0.50 -16.79
N LYS A 16 2.25 -0.48 -17.12
CA LYS A 16 0.81 -0.28 -17.32
C LYS A 16 0.08 0.17 -16.06
N GLN A 17 0.59 -0.22 -14.87
CA GLN A 17 0.11 0.26 -13.57
C GLN A 17 0.68 1.63 -13.16
N GLY A 18 1.51 2.24 -14.00
CA GLY A 18 2.11 3.56 -13.73
C GLY A 18 3.19 3.53 -12.65
N THR A 19 3.90 2.41 -12.52
CA THR A 19 5.04 2.31 -11.59
C THR A 19 6.18 3.20 -12.05
N GLU A 20 6.59 4.14 -11.21
CA GLU A 20 7.67 5.11 -11.49
C GLU A 20 8.99 4.69 -10.83
N ILE A 21 8.92 3.97 -9.71
CA ILE A 21 10.09 3.57 -8.93
C ILE A 21 9.85 2.21 -8.27
N ILE A 22 10.91 1.40 -8.19
CA ILE A 22 10.95 0.14 -7.44
C ILE A 22 12.12 0.19 -6.47
N PHE A 23 11.84 -0.11 -5.19
CA PHE A 23 12.86 -0.25 -4.14
C PHE A 23 13.19 -1.73 -3.97
N PHE A 24 14.49 -2.10 -4.03
CA PHE A 24 14.83 -3.52 -4.09
C PHE A 24 16.26 -3.81 -3.61
N ILE A 25 16.56 -5.09 -3.43
CA ILE A 25 17.91 -5.65 -3.47
C ILE A 25 17.97 -6.66 -4.61
N GLU A 26 19.08 -6.63 -5.35
CA GLU A 26 19.31 -7.56 -6.45
C GLU A 26 19.40 -9.01 -5.95
N GLY A 27 18.76 -9.93 -6.66
CA GLY A 27 18.81 -11.36 -6.34
C GLY A 27 17.82 -12.19 -7.15
N ASP A 28 18.02 -13.50 -7.09
CA ASP A 28 17.11 -14.44 -7.74
C ASP A 28 15.72 -14.48 -7.07
N PRO A 29 14.68 -14.64 -7.87
CA PRO A 29 14.62 -14.93 -9.30
C PRO A 29 14.53 -13.70 -10.21
N PHE A 30 14.78 -12.50 -9.71
CA PHE A 30 14.52 -11.26 -10.43
C PHE A 30 15.67 -10.76 -11.31
N LEU A 31 16.85 -11.38 -11.33
CA LEU A 31 18.03 -10.92 -12.09
C LEU A 31 17.72 -10.63 -13.57
N LYS A 32 16.98 -11.53 -14.23
CA LYS A 32 16.58 -11.31 -15.64
C LYS A 32 15.53 -10.20 -15.75
N THR A 33 14.57 -10.15 -14.82
CA THR A 33 13.51 -9.13 -14.78
C THR A 33 14.10 -7.74 -14.62
N GLN A 34 15.08 -7.57 -13.75
CA GLN A 34 15.77 -6.28 -13.53
C GLN A 34 16.43 -5.75 -14.81
N ARG A 35 16.98 -6.64 -15.66
CA ARG A 35 17.54 -6.25 -16.96
C ARG A 35 16.47 -5.71 -17.94
N TYR A 36 15.23 -6.16 -17.83
CA TYR A 36 14.11 -5.61 -18.61
C TYR A 36 13.67 -4.30 -18.02
N LEU A 37 13.47 -4.22 -16.70
CA LEU A 37 13.10 -3.01 -15.98
C LEU A 37 14.08 -1.86 -16.19
N ALA A 38 15.39 -2.15 -16.25
CA ALA A 38 16.44 -1.15 -16.45
C ALA A 38 16.42 -0.49 -17.85
N LYS A 39 15.66 -1.01 -18.80
CA LYS A 39 15.47 -0.42 -20.14
C LYS A 39 14.24 0.47 -20.22
N GLU A 40 13.44 0.51 -19.18
CA GLU A 40 12.17 1.21 -19.13
C GLU A 40 12.27 2.45 -18.24
N PRO A 41 11.35 3.41 -18.35
CA PRO A 41 11.34 4.63 -17.55
C PRO A 41 10.90 4.36 -16.09
N ILE A 42 11.39 3.28 -15.49
CA ILE A 42 11.18 2.92 -14.09
C ILE A 42 12.50 3.08 -13.36
N ARG A 43 12.53 3.93 -12.34
CA ARG A 43 13.71 4.10 -11.51
C ARG A 43 13.88 2.86 -10.61
N LEU A 44 15.01 2.18 -10.74
CA LEU A 44 15.41 1.11 -9.85
C LEU A 44 16.29 1.70 -8.75
N LEU A 45 15.87 1.58 -7.50
CA LEU A 45 16.61 2.07 -6.34
C LEU A 45 17.03 0.90 -5.47
N ASP A 46 18.32 0.56 -5.55
CA ASP A 46 18.96 -0.48 -4.74
C ASP A 46 19.13 0.00 -3.29
N VAL A 47 18.79 -0.86 -2.34
CA VAL A 47 18.92 -0.59 -0.91
C VAL A 47 19.95 -1.53 -0.29
N ARG A 48 20.26 -1.37 1.00
CA ARG A 48 21.22 -2.23 1.70
C ARG A 48 20.57 -3.25 2.65
N HIS A 49 19.25 -3.20 2.76
CA HIS A 49 18.43 -4.16 3.50
C HIS A 49 16.99 -4.09 2.99
N GLU A 50 16.33 -5.22 2.78
CA GLU A 50 14.99 -5.27 2.18
C GLU A 50 13.92 -4.58 3.03
N GLN A 51 14.09 -4.56 4.35
CA GLN A 51 13.23 -3.76 5.23
C GLN A 51 13.20 -2.30 4.79
N ALA A 52 14.35 -1.74 4.38
CA ALA A 52 14.41 -0.37 3.87
C ALA A 52 13.62 -0.22 2.56
N ALA A 53 13.65 -1.23 1.67
CA ALA A 53 12.85 -1.23 0.45
C ALA A 53 11.34 -1.11 0.75
N ALA A 54 10.84 -1.92 1.69
CA ALA A 54 9.44 -1.87 2.09
C ALA A 54 9.08 -0.54 2.79
N MET A 55 9.96 0.00 3.64
CA MET A 55 9.76 1.30 4.30
C MET A 55 9.80 2.47 3.31
N MET A 56 10.66 2.42 2.30
CA MET A 56 10.70 3.42 1.23
C MET A 56 9.45 3.35 0.35
N ALA A 57 8.97 2.14 0.01
CA ALA A 57 7.70 1.96 -0.71
C ALA A 57 6.51 2.52 0.11
N HIS A 58 6.49 2.29 1.42
CA HIS A 58 5.51 2.87 2.34
C HIS A 58 5.57 4.40 2.33
N ALA A 59 6.77 4.98 2.51
CA ALA A 59 6.96 6.43 2.50
C ALA A 59 6.55 7.05 1.16
N TYR A 60 6.91 6.40 0.03
CA TYR A 60 6.50 6.82 -1.31
C TYR A 60 4.97 6.88 -1.45
N ALA A 61 4.26 5.82 -1.02
CA ALA A 61 2.80 5.80 -1.06
C ALA A 61 2.20 6.96 -0.24
N ARG A 62 2.80 7.27 0.90
CA ARG A 62 2.35 8.35 1.77
C ARG A 62 2.54 9.73 1.14
N VAL A 63 3.75 10.04 0.64
CA VAL A 63 4.06 11.38 0.11
C VAL A 63 3.43 11.65 -1.25
N THR A 64 3.08 10.60 -2.00
CA THR A 64 2.40 10.71 -3.30
C THR A 64 0.87 10.73 -3.18
N GLY A 65 0.32 10.76 -1.95
CA GLY A 65 -1.12 10.79 -1.73
C GLY A 65 -1.83 9.47 -2.13
N GLY A 66 -1.16 8.33 -1.93
CA GLY A 66 -1.76 6.99 -2.12
C GLY A 66 -1.45 6.32 -3.47
N LYS A 67 -0.47 6.78 -4.24
CA LYS A 67 0.10 5.95 -5.33
C LYS A 67 0.75 4.71 -4.69
N PRO A 68 0.47 3.48 -5.16
CA PRO A 68 1.10 2.29 -4.57
C PRO A 68 2.62 2.33 -4.69
N GLY A 69 3.30 2.18 -3.57
CA GLY A 69 4.75 1.95 -3.58
C GLY A 69 5.06 0.51 -3.95
N VAL A 70 6.13 0.27 -4.70
CA VAL A 70 6.54 -1.08 -5.11
C VAL A 70 7.88 -1.41 -4.49
N CYS A 71 7.97 -2.56 -3.81
CA CYS A 71 9.24 -3.13 -3.39
C CYS A 71 9.39 -4.57 -3.89
N MET A 72 10.63 -4.99 -4.07
CA MET A 72 10.97 -6.29 -4.63
C MET A 72 12.15 -6.90 -3.87
N ALA A 73 12.08 -8.20 -3.58
CA ALA A 73 13.13 -8.92 -2.87
C ALA A 73 13.30 -10.34 -3.39
N ALA A 74 14.53 -10.84 -3.30
CA ALA A 74 14.88 -12.22 -3.60
C ALA A 74 14.13 -13.21 -2.71
N ALA A 75 14.15 -14.49 -3.13
CA ALA A 75 13.53 -15.58 -2.40
C ALA A 75 14.05 -15.76 -0.96
N GLY A 76 13.27 -16.39 -0.12
CA GLY A 76 13.64 -16.78 1.23
C GLY A 76 14.05 -15.62 2.13
N PRO A 77 15.34 -15.47 2.46
CA PRO A 77 15.83 -14.41 3.36
C PRO A 77 15.46 -13.00 2.89
N GLY A 78 15.44 -12.74 1.57
CA GLY A 78 15.02 -11.45 1.05
C GLY A 78 13.57 -11.13 1.41
N VAL A 79 12.67 -12.10 1.27
CA VAL A 79 11.27 -11.93 1.67
C VAL A 79 11.12 -11.80 3.18
N THR A 80 11.83 -12.59 3.99
CA THR A 80 11.75 -12.47 5.46
C THR A 80 12.21 -11.11 5.95
N ASN A 81 13.22 -10.52 5.31
CA ASN A 81 13.70 -9.18 5.65
C ASN A 81 12.68 -8.07 5.32
N LEU A 82 11.72 -8.30 4.41
CA LEU A 82 10.63 -7.35 4.13
C LEU A 82 9.59 -7.27 5.26
N VAL A 83 9.43 -8.33 6.07
CA VAL A 83 8.30 -8.52 7.01
C VAL A 83 8.07 -7.30 7.89
N THR A 84 9.10 -6.75 8.51
CA THR A 84 8.96 -5.59 9.41
C THR A 84 8.42 -4.35 8.66
N GLY A 85 8.95 -4.06 7.47
CA GLY A 85 8.50 -2.91 6.67
C GLY A 85 7.08 -3.08 6.15
N VAL A 86 6.71 -4.31 5.74
CA VAL A 86 5.35 -4.65 5.29
C VAL A 86 4.35 -4.57 6.44
N ALA A 87 4.70 -5.09 7.64
CA ALA A 87 3.87 -4.99 8.83
C ALA A 87 3.62 -3.52 9.24
N ASN A 88 4.64 -2.67 9.12
CA ASN A 88 4.50 -1.23 9.36
C ASN A 88 3.53 -0.58 8.35
N ALA A 89 3.67 -0.89 7.06
CA ALA A 89 2.75 -0.42 6.02
C ALA A 89 1.31 -0.91 6.25
N PHE A 90 1.13 -2.15 6.71
CA PHE A 90 -0.18 -2.71 7.06
C PHE A 90 -0.82 -1.96 8.24
N SER A 91 -0.04 -1.63 9.26
CA SER A 91 -0.50 -0.88 10.43
C SER A 91 -0.91 0.55 10.07
N ASP A 92 -0.20 1.20 9.15
CA ASP A 92 -0.52 2.56 8.65
C ASP A 92 -1.52 2.57 7.48
N CYS A 93 -2.00 1.40 7.04
CA CYS A 93 -2.91 1.28 5.89
C CYS A 93 -2.30 1.82 4.59
N ALA A 94 -0.98 1.75 4.43
CA ALA A 94 -0.31 2.26 3.25
C ALA A 94 -0.41 1.28 2.08
N PRO A 95 -0.82 1.72 0.88
CA PRO A 95 -0.88 0.85 -0.28
C PRO A 95 0.53 0.58 -0.80
N ILE A 96 1.01 -0.63 -0.63
CA ILE A 96 2.25 -1.11 -1.25
C ILE A 96 2.03 -2.45 -1.95
N VAL A 97 2.74 -2.66 -3.05
CA VAL A 97 2.80 -3.92 -3.77
C VAL A 97 4.18 -4.52 -3.55
N VAL A 98 4.19 -5.69 -2.92
CA VAL A 98 5.39 -6.42 -2.53
C VAL A 98 5.58 -7.59 -3.50
N LEU A 99 6.67 -7.56 -4.24
CA LEU A 99 7.06 -8.59 -5.18
C LEU A 99 8.12 -9.48 -4.52
N GLY A 100 7.73 -10.65 -4.05
CA GLY A 100 8.65 -11.61 -3.47
C GLY A 100 9.03 -12.70 -4.48
N GLY A 101 10.30 -12.91 -4.67
CA GLY A 101 10.77 -14.08 -5.42
C GLY A 101 10.55 -15.38 -4.65
N SER A 102 10.42 -16.48 -5.37
CA SER A 102 10.42 -17.82 -4.76
C SER A 102 11.11 -18.85 -5.65
N PHE A 103 11.41 -19.98 -5.06
CA PHE A 103 12.00 -21.14 -5.73
C PHE A 103 11.07 -21.68 -6.84
N PRO A 104 11.60 -22.48 -7.79
CA PRO A 104 10.80 -23.10 -8.85
C PRO A 104 9.67 -23.97 -8.29
N THR A 105 8.49 -23.90 -8.89
CA THR A 105 7.32 -24.66 -8.41
C THR A 105 7.50 -26.17 -8.47
N ASN A 106 8.32 -26.68 -9.38
CA ASN A 106 8.64 -28.11 -9.53
C ASN A 106 9.68 -28.62 -8.52
N GLU A 107 10.29 -27.74 -7.73
CA GLU A 107 11.24 -28.07 -6.66
C GLU A 107 10.64 -27.91 -5.25
N ALA A 108 9.33 -27.66 -5.16
CA ALA A 108 8.65 -27.49 -3.89
C ALA A 108 8.77 -28.72 -3.00
N GLU A 109 9.08 -28.51 -1.71
CA GLU A 109 9.28 -29.56 -0.70
C GLU A 109 10.51 -30.47 -0.96
N MET A 110 11.42 -30.02 -1.84
CA MET A 110 12.64 -30.74 -2.16
C MET A 110 13.89 -30.12 -1.51
N GLY A 111 13.73 -29.07 -0.68
CA GLY A 111 14.85 -28.33 -0.11
C GLY A 111 15.56 -27.45 -1.11
N ALA A 112 14.79 -26.84 -2.02
CA ALA A 112 15.30 -25.90 -3.01
C ALA A 112 16.05 -24.72 -2.36
N PHE A 113 16.97 -24.11 -3.12
CA PHE A 113 17.73 -22.97 -2.60
C PHE A 113 16.80 -21.84 -2.15
N GLN A 114 16.94 -21.42 -0.89
CA GLN A 114 16.12 -20.38 -0.25
C GLN A 114 14.62 -20.73 -0.18
N GLU A 115 14.26 -22.00 -0.18
CA GLU A 115 12.89 -22.43 0.00
C GLU A 115 12.38 -22.10 1.41
N LEU A 116 11.31 -21.31 1.48
CA LEU A 116 10.60 -20.95 2.72
C LEU A 116 9.10 -20.80 2.44
N GLU A 117 8.29 -21.04 3.47
CA GLU A 117 6.82 -20.82 3.41
C GLU A 117 6.49 -19.34 3.57
N GLN A 118 6.82 -18.56 2.53
CA GLN A 118 6.74 -17.09 2.52
C GLN A 118 5.29 -16.57 2.60
N LEU A 119 4.35 -17.29 1.96
CA LEU A 119 2.95 -16.88 1.96
C LEU A 119 2.36 -16.85 3.37
N SER A 120 2.64 -17.86 4.19
CA SER A 120 2.16 -17.94 5.56
C SER A 120 2.70 -16.81 6.42
N MET A 121 3.93 -16.37 6.18
CA MET A 121 4.52 -15.22 6.86
C MET A 121 3.87 -13.89 6.44
N MET A 122 3.51 -13.74 5.16
CA MET A 122 2.96 -12.50 4.62
C MET A 122 1.45 -12.35 4.81
N ARG A 123 0.69 -13.44 4.91
CA ARG A 123 -0.78 -13.40 5.07
C ARG A 123 -1.27 -12.51 6.22
N PRO A 124 -0.74 -12.58 7.46
CA PRO A 124 -1.26 -11.79 8.58
C PRO A 124 -0.96 -10.30 8.48
N ILE A 125 -0.02 -9.89 7.65
CA ILE A 125 0.46 -8.52 7.52
C ILE A 125 0.16 -7.89 6.14
N THR A 126 -0.69 -8.52 5.34
CA THR A 126 -1.12 -8.03 4.02
C THR A 126 -2.63 -8.15 3.85
N LYS A 127 -3.19 -7.40 2.92
CA LYS A 127 -4.60 -7.56 2.50
C LYS A 127 -4.81 -8.81 1.66
N LEU A 128 -3.77 -9.19 0.92
CA LEU A 128 -3.73 -10.35 0.06
C LEU A 128 -2.28 -10.82 -0.06
N ALA A 129 -2.07 -12.13 0.12
CA ALA A 129 -0.80 -12.80 -0.17
C ALA A 129 -1.09 -14.02 -1.04
N VAL A 130 -0.61 -13.99 -2.28
CA VAL A 130 -0.89 -15.04 -3.28
C VAL A 130 0.33 -15.36 -4.12
N LYS A 131 0.44 -16.63 -4.52
CA LYS A 131 1.43 -17.10 -5.49
C LYS A 131 0.85 -16.98 -6.91
N VAL A 132 1.63 -16.44 -7.84
CA VAL A 132 1.26 -16.41 -9.25
C VAL A 132 1.36 -17.81 -9.83
N PRO A 133 0.27 -18.41 -10.34
CA PRO A 133 0.25 -19.82 -10.69
C PRO A 133 0.82 -20.14 -12.09
N THR A 134 0.78 -19.20 -13.01
CA THR A 134 1.28 -19.36 -14.38
C THR A 134 1.81 -18.06 -14.95
N THR A 135 2.74 -18.16 -15.88
CA THR A 135 3.37 -17.01 -16.56
C THR A 135 2.35 -16.10 -17.23
N GLN A 136 1.36 -16.67 -17.92
CA GLN A 136 0.32 -15.89 -18.62
C GLN A 136 -0.53 -15.05 -17.70
N ARG A 137 -0.64 -15.44 -16.42
CA ARG A 137 -1.48 -14.73 -15.43
C ARG A 137 -0.75 -13.64 -14.65
N ILE A 138 0.55 -13.42 -14.90
CA ILE A 138 1.30 -12.34 -14.23
C ILE A 138 0.59 -10.98 -14.36
N PRO A 139 0.12 -10.53 -15.55
CA PRO A 139 -0.57 -9.26 -15.68
C PRO A 139 -1.87 -9.17 -14.89
N GLU A 140 -2.64 -10.27 -14.84
CA GLU A 140 -3.88 -10.36 -14.05
C GLU A 140 -3.62 -10.19 -12.55
N TYR A 141 -2.62 -10.93 -12.02
CA TYR A 141 -2.27 -10.87 -10.61
C TYR A 141 -1.69 -9.53 -10.19
N LEU A 142 -0.92 -8.90 -11.09
CA LEU A 142 -0.37 -7.57 -10.81
C LEU A 142 -1.48 -6.50 -10.77
N GLU A 143 -2.43 -6.51 -11.73
CA GLU A 143 -3.59 -5.62 -11.69
C GLU A 143 -4.39 -5.82 -10.40
N MET A 144 -4.69 -7.08 -10.06
CA MET A 144 -5.38 -7.42 -8.81
C MET A 144 -4.63 -6.90 -7.58
N ALA A 145 -3.31 -6.97 -7.56
CA ALA A 145 -2.49 -6.47 -6.45
C ALA A 145 -2.62 -4.95 -6.29
N PHE A 146 -2.48 -4.19 -7.37
CA PHE A 146 -2.61 -2.73 -7.34
C PHE A 146 -4.01 -2.29 -6.94
N ARG A 147 -5.04 -2.89 -7.52
CA ARG A 147 -6.44 -2.63 -7.19
C ARG A 147 -6.75 -2.97 -5.72
N THR A 148 -6.30 -4.14 -5.25
CA THR A 148 -6.52 -4.56 -3.85
C THR A 148 -5.78 -3.67 -2.86
N ALA A 149 -4.55 -3.24 -3.18
CA ALA A 149 -3.78 -2.36 -2.31
C ALA A 149 -4.48 -1.02 -2.06
N THR A 150 -5.20 -0.49 -3.06
CA THR A 150 -5.81 0.85 -3.02
C THR A 150 -7.30 0.85 -2.68
N SER A 151 -8.02 -0.27 -2.82
CA SER A 151 -9.47 -0.33 -2.63
C SER A 151 -9.87 -0.47 -1.15
N GLY A 152 -11.00 0.15 -0.77
CA GLY A 152 -11.50 0.13 0.61
C GLY A 152 -10.47 0.75 1.57
N ARG A 153 -10.18 0.07 2.69
CA ARG A 153 -9.03 0.43 3.53
C ARG A 153 -7.76 0.03 2.79
N PRO A 154 -6.87 0.97 2.41
CA PRO A 154 -5.63 0.64 1.72
C PRO A 154 -4.70 -0.24 2.57
N GLY A 155 -3.74 -0.88 1.93
CA GLY A 155 -2.76 -1.70 2.63
C GLY A 155 -1.90 -2.53 1.69
N PRO A 156 -0.87 -3.22 2.22
CA PRO A 156 0.06 -4.01 1.43
C PRO A 156 -0.59 -5.23 0.79
N VAL A 157 -0.08 -5.59 -0.39
CA VAL A 157 -0.39 -6.84 -1.09
C VAL A 157 0.93 -7.52 -1.44
N TYR A 158 1.01 -8.83 -1.24
CA TYR A 158 2.17 -9.65 -1.55
C TYR A 158 1.88 -10.59 -2.73
N LEU A 159 2.76 -10.55 -3.74
CA LEU A 159 2.79 -11.49 -4.83
C LEU A 159 4.05 -12.36 -4.72
N ASP A 160 3.84 -13.66 -4.61
CA ASP A 160 4.89 -14.67 -4.69
C ASP A 160 5.14 -15.03 -6.15
N LEU A 161 6.36 -14.86 -6.63
CA LEU A 161 6.76 -14.97 -8.04
C LEU A 161 7.84 -16.03 -8.20
N PRO A 162 7.47 -17.30 -8.51
CA PRO A 162 8.41 -18.39 -8.68
C PRO A 162 9.35 -18.21 -9.88
N LEU A 163 10.57 -18.70 -9.77
CA LEU A 163 11.62 -18.59 -10.80
C LEU A 163 11.18 -19.17 -12.15
N ASP A 164 10.56 -20.34 -12.15
CA ASP A 164 10.07 -21.02 -13.37
C ASP A 164 8.96 -20.19 -14.04
N ILE A 165 8.07 -19.57 -13.27
CA ILE A 165 7.01 -18.70 -13.76
C ILE A 165 7.59 -17.42 -14.39
N LEU A 166 8.63 -16.83 -13.80
CA LEU A 166 9.31 -15.65 -14.35
C LEU A 166 10.17 -15.98 -15.58
N SER A 167 10.67 -17.20 -15.69
CA SER A 167 11.59 -17.61 -16.75
C SER A 167 10.90 -18.21 -17.97
N LYS A 168 9.71 -18.81 -17.80
CA LYS A 168 8.96 -19.48 -18.85
C LYS A 168 8.54 -18.54 -19.96
N GLU A 169 8.79 -18.95 -21.20
CA GLU A 169 8.33 -18.24 -22.41
C GLU A 169 6.90 -18.64 -22.79
N VAL A 170 6.15 -17.66 -23.26
CA VAL A 170 4.76 -17.79 -23.72
C VAL A 170 4.53 -16.91 -24.93
N GLU A 171 3.53 -17.24 -25.75
CA GLU A 171 3.10 -16.39 -26.87
C GLU A 171 2.38 -15.16 -26.35
N GLU A 172 2.87 -13.97 -26.67
CA GLU A 172 2.37 -12.71 -26.11
C GLU A 172 0.91 -12.43 -26.48
N ASP A 173 0.49 -12.80 -27.68
CA ASP A 173 -0.88 -12.64 -28.18
C ASP A 173 -1.93 -13.48 -27.41
N LYS A 174 -1.47 -14.50 -26.68
CA LYS A 174 -2.30 -15.32 -25.79
C LYS A 174 -2.37 -14.79 -24.36
N VAL A 175 -1.66 -13.69 -24.06
CA VAL A 175 -1.64 -13.11 -22.71
C VAL A 175 -2.66 -11.97 -22.62
N ASN A 176 -3.56 -12.09 -21.66
CA ASN A 176 -4.49 -11.00 -21.35
C ASN A 176 -3.81 -9.97 -20.45
N PHE A 177 -3.75 -8.73 -20.90
CA PHE A 177 -3.33 -7.58 -20.09
C PHE A 177 -4.57 -6.80 -19.64
N PRO A 178 -5.05 -6.99 -18.41
CA PRO A 178 -6.16 -6.22 -17.90
C PRO A 178 -5.89 -4.72 -17.99
N GLY A 179 -6.94 -3.95 -18.21
CA GLY A 179 -6.86 -2.50 -18.12
C GLY A 179 -6.53 -2.06 -16.70
N HIS A 180 -5.95 -0.87 -16.56
CA HIS A 180 -5.89 -0.23 -15.26
C HIS A 180 -7.28 0.34 -14.94
N TYR A 181 -7.94 -0.22 -13.94
CA TYR A 181 -9.26 0.22 -13.49
C TYR A 181 -9.14 0.88 -12.12
N PRO A 182 -8.68 2.15 -12.05
CA PRO A 182 -8.76 2.87 -10.80
C PRO A 182 -10.23 2.96 -10.38
N THR A 183 -10.52 2.62 -9.14
CA THR A 183 -11.87 2.80 -8.61
C THR A 183 -12.01 4.25 -8.15
N PRO A 184 -12.58 5.16 -8.96
CA PRO A 184 -12.74 6.55 -8.56
C PRO A 184 -13.88 6.70 -7.53
N ALA A 185 -14.69 5.67 -7.37
CA ALA A 185 -15.84 5.68 -6.48
C ALA A 185 -15.39 5.79 -5.02
N ARG A 186 -15.87 6.83 -4.36
CA ARG A 186 -15.73 7.02 -2.92
C ARG A 186 -17.08 6.74 -2.29
N PRO A 187 -17.21 5.75 -1.37
CA PRO A 187 -18.46 5.53 -0.67
C PRO A 187 -18.79 6.75 0.18
N LEU A 188 -20.02 7.22 0.10
CA LEU A 188 -20.54 8.28 0.95
C LEU A 188 -21.06 7.67 2.26
N GLY A 189 -21.03 8.48 3.33
CA GLY A 189 -21.75 8.15 4.55
C GLY A 189 -23.26 8.22 4.33
N ASP A 190 -24.02 7.49 5.16
CA ASP A 190 -25.49 7.63 5.18
C ASP A 190 -25.87 9.08 5.52
N PRO A 191 -26.64 9.78 4.66
CA PRO A 191 -26.97 11.20 4.87
C PRO A 191 -27.69 11.47 6.19
N ALA A 192 -28.56 10.55 6.64
CA ALA A 192 -29.29 10.70 7.90
C ALA A 192 -28.36 10.58 9.11
N LEU A 193 -27.36 9.66 9.05
CA LEU A 193 -26.36 9.54 10.10
C LEU A 193 -25.38 10.71 10.10
N VAL A 194 -25.02 11.26 8.94
CA VAL A 194 -24.21 12.47 8.84
C VAL A 194 -24.94 13.66 9.45
N ALA A 195 -26.24 13.86 9.14
CA ALA A 195 -27.05 14.91 9.73
C ALA A 195 -27.11 14.79 11.26
N LYS A 196 -27.32 13.59 11.79
CA LYS A 196 -27.31 13.33 13.23
C LYS A 196 -25.96 13.66 13.89
N ALA A 197 -24.84 13.33 13.23
CA ALA A 197 -23.51 13.68 13.72
C ALA A 197 -23.30 15.22 13.77
N ILE A 198 -23.78 15.93 12.75
CA ILE A 198 -23.74 17.40 12.70
C ILE A 198 -24.58 18.00 13.83
N ASP A 199 -25.76 17.46 14.09
CA ASP A 199 -26.62 17.96 15.19
C ASP A 199 -25.98 17.73 16.56
N LEU A 200 -25.30 16.59 16.77
CA LEU A 200 -24.51 16.36 17.98
C LEU A 200 -23.42 17.44 18.17
N LEU A 201 -22.69 17.74 17.09
CA LEU A 201 -21.62 18.74 17.12
C LEU A 201 -22.16 20.16 17.39
N LYS A 202 -23.28 20.52 16.76
CA LYS A 202 -23.94 21.86 16.96
C LYS A 202 -24.38 22.09 18.40
N ASN A 203 -24.79 21.02 19.10
CA ASN A 203 -25.26 21.09 20.48
C ASN A 203 -24.16 20.89 21.52
N ALA A 204 -22.95 20.55 21.10
CA ALA A 204 -21.82 20.32 21.98
C ALA A 204 -21.28 21.63 22.57
N GLN A 205 -20.85 21.56 23.82
CA GLN A 205 -20.21 22.69 24.51
C GLN A 205 -18.68 22.65 24.40
N ARG A 206 -18.14 21.45 24.26
CA ARG A 206 -16.68 21.19 24.16
C ARG A 206 -16.38 20.10 23.11
N PRO A 207 -16.76 20.37 21.84
CA PRO A 207 -16.47 19.40 20.77
C PRO A 207 -14.99 19.37 20.46
N VAL A 208 -14.48 18.19 20.11
CA VAL A 208 -13.10 18.00 19.61
C VAL A 208 -13.10 17.10 18.39
N LEU A 209 -12.14 17.31 17.50
CA LEU A 209 -11.91 16.51 16.31
C LEU A 209 -10.63 15.67 16.50
N LEU A 210 -10.73 14.36 16.29
CA LEU A 210 -9.58 13.46 16.25
C LEU A 210 -9.45 12.85 14.86
N THR A 211 -8.31 13.06 14.22
CA THR A 211 -8.08 12.60 12.83
C THR A 211 -6.86 11.72 12.68
N GLY A 212 -6.88 10.85 11.67
CA GLY A 212 -5.82 9.90 11.35
C GLY A 212 -5.48 9.81 9.87
N SER A 213 -4.66 8.83 9.51
CA SER A 213 -4.17 8.61 8.13
C SER A 213 -5.26 8.34 7.10
N GLY A 214 -6.46 7.95 7.51
CA GLY A 214 -7.59 7.77 6.60
C GLY A 214 -7.95 9.03 5.81
N VAL A 215 -7.71 10.22 6.36
CA VAL A 215 -7.87 11.49 5.65
C VAL A 215 -6.86 11.62 4.50
N ILE A 216 -5.60 11.21 4.74
CA ILE A 216 -4.55 11.19 3.71
C ILE A 216 -4.93 10.24 2.58
N TRP A 217 -5.29 9.01 2.92
CA TRP A 217 -5.66 7.97 1.94
C TRP A 217 -6.92 8.31 1.16
N SER A 218 -7.84 9.05 1.77
CA SER A 218 -9.04 9.58 1.10
C SER A 218 -8.78 10.88 0.31
N ARG A 219 -7.57 11.46 0.39
CA ARG A 219 -7.22 12.76 -0.20
C ARG A 219 -8.20 13.86 0.21
N ALA A 220 -8.58 13.88 1.49
CA ALA A 220 -9.62 14.74 2.04
C ALA A 220 -9.04 15.82 2.96
N SER A 221 -7.75 16.13 2.87
CA SER A 221 -7.09 17.13 3.73
C SER A 221 -7.65 18.55 3.54
N GLU A 222 -7.94 18.93 2.30
CA GLU A 222 -8.54 20.25 2.00
C GLU A 222 -9.94 20.37 2.57
N GLN A 223 -10.79 19.34 2.39
CA GLN A 223 -12.13 19.30 2.94
C GLN A 223 -12.12 19.29 4.47
N LEU A 224 -11.15 18.59 5.08
CA LEU A 224 -10.98 18.62 6.53
C LEU A 224 -10.60 20.01 7.01
N ARG A 225 -9.69 20.69 6.33
CA ARG A 225 -9.28 22.06 6.66
C ARG A 225 -10.47 23.04 6.56
N GLU A 226 -11.20 23.00 5.46
CA GLU A 226 -12.41 23.82 5.28
C GLU A 226 -13.43 23.58 6.39
N PHE A 227 -13.64 22.32 6.77
CA PHE A 227 -14.54 21.97 7.87
C PHE A 227 -14.06 22.56 9.20
N VAL A 228 -12.77 22.41 9.53
CA VAL A 228 -12.17 22.92 10.78
C VAL A 228 -12.26 24.45 10.84
N ASP A 229 -11.93 25.14 9.74
CA ASP A 229 -12.02 26.61 9.64
C ASP A 229 -13.45 27.09 9.79
N THR A 230 -14.42 26.39 9.23
CA THR A 230 -15.84 26.76 9.27
C THR A 230 -16.45 26.53 10.65
N VAL A 231 -16.13 25.41 11.30
CA VAL A 231 -16.79 25.00 12.55
C VAL A 231 -16.05 25.51 13.79
N GLY A 232 -14.75 25.82 13.68
CA GLY A 232 -13.95 26.35 14.79
C GLY A 232 -13.63 25.31 15.87
N ILE A 233 -13.64 24.01 15.56
CA ILE A 233 -13.42 22.93 16.53
C ILE A 233 -11.92 22.61 16.64
N PRO A 234 -11.34 22.51 17.87
CA PRO A 234 -9.96 22.09 18.06
C PRO A 234 -9.71 20.68 17.52
N LEU A 235 -8.59 20.54 16.82
CA LEU A 235 -8.19 19.35 16.10
C LEU A 235 -6.96 18.68 16.75
N PHE A 236 -7.01 17.36 16.80
CA PHE A 236 -5.89 16.51 17.23
C PHE A 236 -5.63 15.42 16.21
N THR A 237 -4.35 15.16 15.93
CA THR A 237 -3.94 14.09 15.02
C THR A 237 -3.43 12.88 15.78
N THR A 238 -3.68 11.68 15.23
CA THR A 238 -2.87 10.51 15.58
C THR A 238 -1.47 10.64 14.98
N PRO A 239 -0.45 9.86 15.40
CA PRO A 239 0.86 9.90 14.78
C PRO A 239 0.82 9.73 13.25
N GLN A 240 -0.01 8.82 12.74
CA GLN A 240 -0.21 8.61 11.31
C GLN A 240 -1.09 9.68 10.65
N GLY A 241 -1.81 10.48 11.41
CA GLY A 241 -2.61 11.61 10.93
C GLY A 241 -1.82 12.91 10.76
N ARG A 242 -0.56 12.95 11.17
CA ARG A 242 0.28 14.15 11.01
C ARG A 242 0.34 14.58 9.54
N GLY A 243 0.22 15.90 9.32
CA GLY A 243 0.24 16.47 7.98
C GLY A 243 -1.12 16.49 7.27
N VAL A 244 -2.20 15.97 7.86
CA VAL A 244 -3.57 16.10 7.30
C VAL A 244 -4.04 17.57 7.31
N ILE A 245 -3.55 18.35 8.24
CA ILE A 245 -3.64 19.81 8.33
C ILE A 245 -2.27 20.32 8.81
N PRO A 246 -1.82 21.52 8.45
CA PRO A 246 -0.58 22.09 8.97
C PRO A 246 -0.54 22.12 10.50
N GLU A 247 0.61 21.74 11.09
CA GLU A 247 0.72 21.68 12.57
C GLU A 247 0.73 23.06 13.23
N ASP A 248 1.01 24.12 12.46
CA ASP A 248 0.93 25.53 12.87
C ASP A 248 -0.48 26.14 12.73
N HIS A 249 -1.46 25.35 12.31
CA HIS A 249 -2.85 25.79 12.25
C HIS A 249 -3.37 26.15 13.64
N PRO A 250 -4.05 27.31 13.83
CA PRO A 250 -4.46 27.83 15.15
C PRO A 250 -5.30 26.85 15.99
N LEU A 251 -6.07 25.97 15.33
CA LEU A 251 -6.91 24.96 15.98
C LEU A 251 -6.21 23.58 16.11
N CYS A 252 -4.98 23.43 15.63
CA CYS A 252 -4.17 22.21 15.78
C CYS A 252 -3.35 22.30 17.06
N LEU A 253 -3.77 21.65 18.13
CA LEU A 253 -3.24 21.81 19.48
C LEU A 253 -2.67 20.51 20.05
N PRO A 254 -1.62 19.91 19.46
CA PRO A 254 -1.14 18.56 19.81
C PRO A 254 -0.79 18.40 21.30
N SER A 255 -0.24 19.46 21.93
CA SER A 255 0.14 19.44 23.35
C SER A 255 -1.05 19.36 24.31
N ALA A 256 -2.22 19.84 23.89
CA ALA A 256 -3.43 19.85 24.70
C ALA A 256 -4.30 18.59 24.51
N ARG A 257 -3.89 17.64 23.67
CA ARG A 257 -4.69 16.47 23.28
C ARG A 257 -5.31 15.72 24.47
N ASN A 258 -4.50 15.34 25.45
CA ASN A 258 -4.99 14.54 26.57
C ASN A 258 -5.99 15.32 27.45
N PHE A 259 -5.76 16.61 27.63
CA PHE A 259 -6.69 17.48 28.34
C PHE A 259 -8.01 17.62 27.57
N ALA A 260 -7.96 17.91 26.29
CA ALA A 260 -9.12 18.08 25.45
C ALA A 260 -9.98 16.82 25.37
N LEU A 261 -9.38 15.66 25.13
CA LEU A 261 -10.11 14.38 25.04
C LEU A 261 -10.81 13.99 26.36
N ARG A 262 -10.22 14.34 27.52
CA ARG A 262 -10.83 14.07 28.83
C ARG A 262 -12.00 15.00 29.18
N ASN A 263 -12.01 16.20 28.61
CA ASN A 263 -13.00 17.23 28.92
C ASN A 263 -14.04 17.44 27.79
N ALA A 264 -13.86 16.78 26.66
CA ALA A 264 -14.81 16.85 25.57
C ALA A 264 -16.15 16.21 25.94
N ASP A 265 -17.24 16.83 25.51
CA ASP A 265 -18.59 16.24 25.56
C ASP A 265 -18.94 15.51 24.26
N VAL A 266 -18.33 15.91 23.14
CA VAL A 266 -18.44 15.24 21.84
C VAL A 266 -17.05 15.12 21.19
N ILE A 267 -16.72 13.93 20.72
CA ILE A 267 -15.49 13.67 19.95
C ILE A 267 -15.88 13.18 18.57
N LEU A 268 -15.58 14.00 17.53
CA LEU A 268 -15.70 13.58 16.15
C LEU A 268 -14.42 12.85 15.73
N VAL A 269 -14.54 11.58 15.34
CA VAL A 269 -13.42 10.75 14.90
C VAL A 269 -13.45 10.59 13.40
N VAL A 270 -12.40 11.06 12.71
CA VAL A 270 -12.32 11.05 11.24
C VAL A 270 -11.07 10.33 10.76
N GLY A 271 -11.25 9.27 9.99
CA GLY A 271 -10.16 8.58 9.31
C GLY A 271 -9.13 7.92 10.23
N THR A 272 -9.51 7.51 11.43
CA THR A 272 -8.63 6.77 12.35
C THR A 272 -9.35 5.61 13.03
N ARG A 273 -8.56 4.71 13.58
CA ARG A 273 -9.04 3.64 14.46
C ARG A 273 -8.94 4.08 15.91
N LEU A 274 -9.85 3.60 16.76
CA LEU A 274 -9.80 3.80 18.21
C LEU A 274 -8.89 2.73 18.84
N ASN A 275 -7.60 2.81 18.57
CA ASN A 275 -6.59 1.82 19.02
C ASN A 275 -5.43 2.45 19.80
N PHE A 276 -5.68 3.52 20.51
CA PHE A 276 -4.72 4.29 21.31
C PHE A 276 -5.14 4.39 22.76
#